data_1530e628015cdb38c57119fb2e1862cb
#
_entry.id   1530e628015cdb38c57119fb2e1862cb
#
_cell.length_a   1.000
_cell.length_b   1.000
_cell.length_c   1.000
_cell.angle_alpha   90.00
_cell.angle_beta   90.00
_cell.angle_gamma   90.00
#
_symmetry.space_group_name_H-M   'P 1'
#
loop_
_entity.id
_entity.type
_entity.pdbx_description
1 polymer ?
#
loop_
_entity_poly.entity_id
_entity_poly.type
_entity_poly.pdbx_seq_one_letter_code
_entity_poly.pdbx_strand_id
1 'polypeptide(L)'
;MIITSPTSIFDPFDDSYEFDRMVSEALRDRRDKEVKRVTKTLKSKLVTCDNRCRFEDVKVELISRGMREENIDHLKNDIIDQLTIEFCGSKILLRHPLFPKREHVRDILIEIKPYNIDFRVEGKSTPHSITDFIMAAIEWLPEYAKIDEEIRIEINQAEMAREMSVDLLKRVVGAILTEKGYEYEVYSKAHSNNASLRINISENFSVDMEITFNGNFLDQVVKYVQAMPIKESI
;
A
#
# COMPACT_ATOMS: atom_id res chain seq x y z
N MET A 1 -27.08 -33.82 -34.42
CA MET A 1 -26.79 -34.17 -33.01
C MET A 1 -25.99 -33.04 -32.42
N ILE A 2 -26.66 -32.17 -31.69
CA ILE A 2 -26.05 -30.97 -31.12
C ILE A 2 -25.50 -31.39 -29.74
N ILE A 3 -24.19 -31.47 -29.63
CA ILE A 3 -23.52 -31.66 -28.33
C ILE A 3 -23.51 -30.33 -27.65
N THR A 4 -24.45 -30.10 -26.75
CA THR A 4 -24.43 -28.99 -25.82
C THR A 4 -23.28 -29.22 -24.83
N SER A 5 -22.33 -28.31 -24.82
CA SER A 5 -21.30 -28.24 -23.80
C SER A 5 -21.93 -28.25 -22.38
N PRO A 6 -21.36 -28.98 -21.43
CA PRO A 6 -21.84 -28.90 -20.06
C PRO A 6 -21.62 -27.48 -19.57
N THR A 7 -22.72 -26.82 -19.25
CA THR A 7 -22.75 -25.58 -18.52
C THR A 7 -21.87 -25.72 -17.30
N SER A 8 -20.95 -24.77 -17.10
CA SER A 8 -20.11 -24.63 -15.94
C SER A 8 -20.99 -24.55 -14.70
N ILE A 9 -21.09 -25.65 -13.97
CA ILE A 9 -21.63 -25.73 -12.64
C ILE A 9 -20.41 -25.68 -11.75
N PHE A 10 -20.17 -24.57 -11.22
CA PHE A 10 -19.32 -24.12 -10.13
C PHE A 10 -18.53 -22.89 -10.58
N ASP A 11 -19.02 -21.75 -10.16
CA ASP A 11 -18.23 -20.56 -10.02
C ASP A 11 -18.00 -20.34 -8.50
N PRO A 12 -17.05 -21.07 -7.90
CA PRO A 12 -16.63 -20.84 -6.50
C PRO A 12 -15.59 -19.73 -6.40
N PHE A 13 -15.32 -18.98 -7.50
CA PHE A 13 -14.12 -18.17 -7.68
C PHE A 13 -14.29 -16.70 -7.38
N ASP A 14 -15.50 -16.26 -7.15
CA ASP A 14 -15.76 -14.87 -6.80
C ASP A 14 -15.35 -14.56 -5.34
N ASP A 15 -15.52 -15.53 -4.43
CA ASP A 15 -15.36 -15.31 -2.99
C ASP A 15 -13.90 -15.13 -2.52
N SER A 16 -12.91 -15.69 -3.21
CA SER A 16 -11.53 -15.62 -2.71
C SER A 16 -10.76 -14.42 -3.24
N TYR A 17 -11.02 -14.02 -4.47
CA TYR A 17 -10.56 -12.74 -5.00
C TYR A 17 -11.20 -11.59 -4.20
N GLU A 18 -12.43 -11.76 -3.78
CA GLU A 18 -13.12 -10.85 -2.88
C GLU A 18 -12.46 -10.81 -1.50
N PHE A 19 -12.03 -11.94 -0.93
CA PHE A 19 -11.40 -11.99 0.38
C PHE A 19 -10.03 -11.27 0.38
N ASP A 20 -9.15 -11.52 -0.58
CA ASP A 20 -7.85 -10.85 -0.67
C ASP A 20 -8.00 -9.37 -1.00
N ARG A 21 -8.96 -9.03 -1.85
CA ARG A 21 -9.35 -7.65 -2.09
C ARG A 21 -9.84 -7.02 -0.79
N MET A 22 -10.69 -7.70 -0.04
CA MET A 22 -11.21 -7.22 1.26
C MET A 22 -10.10 -7.03 2.29
N VAL A 23 -9.13 -7.94 2.40
CA VAL A 23 -7.97 -7.81 3.32
C VAL A 23 -7.09 -6.64 2.91
N SER A 24 -6.74 -6.56 1.62
CA SER A 24 -5.94 -5.45 1.10
C SER A 24 -6.66 -4.09 1.20
N GLU A 25 -7.97 -4.07 0.96
CA GLU A 25 -8.81 -2.90 1.15
C GLU A 25 -8.95 -2.55 2.63
N ALA A 26 -9.11 -3.52 3.53
CA ALA A 26 -9.20 -3.29 4.97
C ALA A 26 -7.91 -2.71 5.55
N LEU A 27 -6.73 -3.18 5.09
CA LEU A 27 -5.43 -2.63 5.48
C LEU A 27 -5.23 -1.20 4.96
N ARG A 28 -5.61 -0.95 3.70
CA ARG A 28 -5.60 0.41 3.13
C ARG A 28 -6.58 1.32 3.86
N ASP A 29 -7.80 0.83 4.14
CA ASP A 29 -8.81 1.58 4.88
C ASP A 29 -8.35 1.91 6.31
N ARG A 30 -7.66 1.00 7.00
CA ARG A 30 -7.06 1.25 8.32
C ARG A 30 -6.04 2.38 8.24
N ARG A 31 -5.14 2.30 7.27
CA ARG A 31 -4.14 3.35 7.01
C ARG A 31 -4.79 4.69 6.69
N ASP A 32 -5.75 4.70 5.77
CA ASP A 32 -6.46 5.91 5.34
C ASP A 32 -7.28 6.54 6.47
N LYS A 33 -7.90 5.72 7.31
CA LYS A 33 -8.61 6.21 8.50
C LYS A 33 -7.66 6.87 9.49
N GLU A 34 -6.49 6.27 9.72
CA GLU A 34 -5.49 6.84 10.61
C GLU A 34 -4.92 8.14 10.04
N VAL A 35 -4.56 8.18 8.75
CA VAL A 35 -4.13 9.41 8.06
C VAL A 35 -5.20 10.50 8.16
N LYS A 36 -6.47 10.17 7.94
CA LYS A 36 -7.57 11.14 8.07
C LYS A 36 -7.74 11.64 9.51
N ARG A 37 -7.65 10.75 10.51
CA ARG A 37 -7.73 11.09 11.94
C ARG A 37 -6.63 12.07 12.32
N VAL A 38 -5.40 11.75 11.96
CA VAL A 38 -4.23 12.56 12.26
C VAL A 38 -4.26 13.89 11.52
N THR A 39 -4.54 13.88 10.23
CA THR A 39 -4.69 15.11 9.46
C THR A 39 -5.72 16.04 10.07
N LYS A 40 -6.86 15.51 10.54
CA LYS A 40 -7.87 16.30 11.24
C LYS A 40 -7.33 16.88 12.55
N THR A 41 -6.63 16.09 13.36
CA THR A 41 -6.03 16.53 14.63
C THR A 41 -4.95 17.60 14.39
N LEU A 42 -4.07 17.37 13.41
CA LEU A 42 -3.02 18.34 13.07
C LEU A 42 -3.60 19.64 12.53
N LYS A 43 -4.61 19.57 11.63
CA LYS A 43 -5.29 20.76 11.13
C LYS A 43 -5.96 21.59 12.22
N SER A 44 -6.45 20.98 13.28
CA SER A 44 -7.07 21.69 14.40
C SER A 44 -6.08 22.57 15.19
N LYS A 45 -4.78 22.34 15.03
CA LYS A 45 -3.73 23.20 15.62
C LYS A 45 -3.47 24.47 14.83
N LEU A 46 -3.92 24.50 13.57
CA LEU A 46 -3.70 25.63 12.68
C LEU A 46 -4.80 26.67 12.88
N VAL A 47 -4.41 27.84 13.34
CA VAL A 47 -5.30 28.99 13.52
C VAL A 47 -5.14 29.93 12.34
N THR A 48 -6.22 30.22 11.64
CA THR A 48 -6.23 31.20 10.55
C THR A 48 -6.27 32.61 11.14
N CYS A 49 -5.42 33.51 10.63
CA CYS A 49 -5.44 34.94 10.96
C CYS A 49 -5.15 35.77 9.71
N ASP A 50 -5.34 37.10 9.82
CA ASP A 50 -5.14 38.00 8.69
C ASP A 50 -3.67 38.26 8.33
N ASN A 51 -2.75 37.88 9.19
CA ASN A 51 -1.32 38.08 8.99
C ASN A 51 -0.70 36.92 8.20
N ARG A 52 0.19 37.26 7.27
CA ARG A 52 0.95 36.30 6.49
C ARG A 52 2.03 35.67 7.37
N CYS A 53 2.04 34.32 7.46
CA CYS A 53 3.10 33.60 8.12
C CYS A 53 4.42 33.73 7.34
N ARG A 54 5.51 34.01 8.02
CA ARG A 54 6.88 33.96 7.47
C ARG A 54 7.56 32.72 8.02
N PHE A 55 8.14 31.90 7.17
CA PHE A 55 8.83 30.68 7.60
C PHE A 55 10.11 31.00 8.40
N GLU A 56 10.72 32.15 8.21
CA GLU A 56 11.79 32.65 9.07
C GLU A 56 11.36 32.75 10.54
N ASP A 57 10.18 33.31 10.79
CA ASP A 57 9.63 33.46 12.14
C ASP A 57 9.29 32.08 12.75
N VAL A 58 8.78 31.14 11.92
CA VAL A 58 8.56 29.75 12.34
C VAL A 58 9.88 29.06 12.71
N LYS A 59 10.94 29.23 11.91
CA LYS A 59 12.26 28.69 12.22
C LYS A 59 12.76 29.18 13.57
N VAL A 60 12.69 30.49 13.80
CA VAL A 60 13.12 31.11 15.08
C VAL A 60 12.33 30.54 16.25
N GLU A 61 11.02 30.37 16.10
CA GLU A 61 10.16 29.85 17.16
C GLU A 61 10.43 28.35 17.43
N LEU A 62 10.65 27.53 16.41
CA LEU A 62 11.04 26.14 16.56
C LEU A 62 12.34 25.98 17.34
N ILE A 63 13.36 26.79 17.03
CA ILE A 63 14.63 26.81 17.76
C ILE A 63 14.41 27.23 19.22
N SER A 64 13.59 28.24 19.46
CA SER A 64 13.27 28.70 20.82
C SER A 64 12.57 27.63 21.68
N ARG A 65 11.87 26.69 21.03
CA ARG A 65 11.22 25.52 21.66
C ARG A 65 12.13 24.29 21.77
N GLY A 66 13.42 24.43 21.47
CA GLY A 66 14.42 23.38 21.65
C GLY A 66 14.68 22.49 20.44
N MET A 67 14.15 22.85 19.28
CA MET A 67 14.53 22.14 18.04
C MET A 67 15.94 22.54 17.62
N ARG A 68 16.75 21.57 17.22
CA ARG A 68 18.11 21.84 16.73
C ARG A 68 18.07 22.52 15.38
N GLU A 69 18.87 23.54 15.17
CA GLU A 69 18.92 24.27 13.91
C GLU A 69 19.32 23.41 12.72
N GLU A 70 20.18 22.41 12.94
CA GLU A 70 20.62 21.44 11.93
C GLU A 70 19.48 20.60 11.34
N ASN A 71 18.37 20.48 12.06
CA ASN A 71 17.19 19.74 11.62
C ASN A 71 16.21 20.63 10.83
N ILE A 72 16.51 21.92 10.66
CA ILE A 72 15.63 22.87 10.02
C ILE A 72 16.35 23.50 8.82
N ASP A 73 15.87 23.19 7.63
CA ASP A 73 16.32 23.82 6.38
C ASP A 73 15.27 24.81 5.90
N HIS A 74 15.69 26.06 5.63
CA HIS A 74 14.83 27.12 5.13
C HIS A 74 15.38 27.63 3.80
N LEU A 75 14.64 27.39 2.73
CA LEU A 75 14.93 27.86 1.38
C LEU A 75 13.93 28.91 0.97
N LYS A 76 14.43 30.11 0.63
CA LYS A 76 13.60 31.19 0.09
C LYS A 76 14.24 31.79 -1.15
N ASN A 77 13.48 31.88 -2.20
CA ASN A 77 13.84 32.56 -3.45
C ASN A 77 12.61 33.30 -4.03
N ASP A 78 12.71 33.81 -5.25
CA ASP A 78 11.62 34.58 -5.88
C ASP A 78 10.38 33.74 -6.23
N ILE A 79 10.50 32.41 -6.23
CA ILE A 79 9.46 31.48 -6.68
C ILE A 79 8.80 30.77 -5.50
N ILE A 80 9.57 30.40 -4.49
CA ILE A 80 9.13 29.57 -3.39
C ILE A 80 9.76 30.00 -2.05
N ASP A 81 8.96 29.91 -1.01
CA ASP A 81 9.39 29.93 0.39
C ASP A 81 9.11 28.54 0.95
N GLN A 82 10.15 27.81 1.41
CA GLN A 82 10.05 26.43 1.83
C GLN A 82 10.78 26.24 3.16
N LEU A 83 10.10 25.55 4.08
CA LEU A 83 10.67 25.10 5.35
C LEU A 83 10.62 23.57 5.37
N THR A 84 11.75 22.94 5.64
CA THR A 84 11.90 21.51 5.80
C THR A 84 12.37 21.19 7.21
N ILE A 85 11.67 20.30 7.88
CA ILE A 85 12.04 19.83 9.22
C ILE A 85 12.32 18.32 9.12
N GLU A 86 13.51 17.91 9.55
CA GLU A 86 13.92 16.51 9.60
C GLU A 86 13.85 16.00 11.03
N PHE A 87 13.14 14.89 11.24
CA PHE A 87 13.00 14.29 12.55
C PHE A 87 12.84 12.78 12.46
N CYS A 88 13.74 12.02 13.09
CA CYS A 88 13.68 10.56 13.19
C CYS A 88 13.41 9.85 11.84
N GLY A 89 14.09 10.27 10.76
CA GLY A 89 13.91 9.70 9.42
C GLY A 89 12.70 10.20 8.64
N SER A 90 11.88 11.05 9.25
CA SER A 90 10.74 11.70 8.62
C SER A 90 11.06 13.14 8.23
N LYS A 91 10.37 13.65 7.20
CA LYS A 91 10.48 15.05 6.76
C LYS A 91 9.11 15.69 6.73
N ILE A 92 8.98 16.81 7.46
CA ILE A 92 7.83 17.70 7.39
C ILE A 92 8.22 18.84 6.47
N LEU A 93 7.50 18.98 5.37
CA LEU A 93 7.79 19.94 4.31
C LEU A 93 6.65 20.94 4.20
N LEU A 94 6.95 22.22 4.42
CA LEU A 94 6.01 23.32 4.23
C LEU A 94 6.47 24.14 3.05
N ARG A 95 5.58 24.38 2.10
CA ARG A 95 5.87 25.17 0.90
C ARG A 95 4.85 26.27 0.70
N HIS A 96 5.34 27.44 0.43
CA HIS A 96 4.54 28.59 0.04
C HIS A 96 4.98 29.05 -1.36
N PRO A 97 4.16 28.90 -2.40
CA PRO A 97 4.49 29.42 -3.72
C PRO A 97 4.42 30.95 -3.74
N LEU A 98 5.47 31.59 -4.22
CA LEU A 98 5.61 33.06 -4.29
C LEU A 98 5.29 33.60 -5.70
N PHE A 99 4.34 33.00 -6.42
CA PHE A 99 4.00 33.46 -7.78
C PHE A 99 3.40 34.89 -7.78
N PRO A 100 4.05 35.86 -8.43
CA PRO A 100 3.63 37.27 -8.37
C PRO A 100 2.32 37.60 -9.07
N LYS A 101 1.73 36.67 -9.83
CA LYS A 101 0.59 36.99 -10.72
C LYS A 101 -0.76 36.36 -10.35
N ARG A 102 -0.86 35.59 -9.25
CA ARG A 102 -2.15 35.04 -8.81
C ARG A 102 -2.35 35.35 -7.33
N GLU A 103 -3.13 36.39 -7.07
CA GLU A 103 -3.53 36.80 -5.71
C GLU A 103 -4.24 35.73 -4.89
N HIS A 104 -4.58 34.58 -5.51
CA HIS A 104 -5.38 33.53 -4.90
C HIS A 104 -4.57 32.31 -4.41
N VAL A 105 -3.26 32.24 -4.63
CA VAL A 105 -2.45 31.11 -4.15
C VAL A 105 -1.68 31.55 -2.91
N ARG A 106 -2.40 31.64 -1.80
CA ARG A 106 -1.81 31.92 -0.46
C ARG A 106 -1.72 30.66 0.40
N ASP A 107 -1.92 29.50 -0.20
CA ASP A 107 -2.00 28.25 0.55
C ASP A 107 -0.60 27.72 0.88
N ILE A 108 -0.42 27.31 2.13
CA ILE A 108 0.75 26.54 2.53
C ILE A 108 0.47 25.09 2.18
N LEU A 109 1.36 24.49 1.36
CA LEU A 109 1.36 23.08 1.10
C LEU A 109 2.18 22.39 2.19
N ILE A 110 1.60 21.41 2.85
CA ILE A 110 2.25 20.63 3.90
C ILE A 110 2.31 19.18 3.46
N GLU A 111 3.51 18.60 3.47
CA GLU A 111 3.76 17.19 3.18
C GLU A 111 4.52 16.57 4.34
N ILE A 112 4.15 15.37 4.74
CA ILE A 112 4.90 14.57 5.73
C ILE A 112 5.32 13.26 5.06
N LYS A 113 6.63 13.09 4.89
CA LYS A 113 7.22 11.91 4.24
C LYS A 113 7.93 11.03 5.27
N PRO A 114 7.95 9.71 5.08
CA PRO A 114 7.50 8.93 3.91
C PRO A 114 5.99 8.59 3.85
N TYR A 115 5.17 9.09 4.75
CA TYR A 115 3.80 8.60 5.02
C TYR A 115 2.71 9.07 4.06
N ASN A 116 3.05 9.78 2.98
CA ASN A 116 2.10 10.31 1.99
C ASN A 116 0.97 11.13 2.61
N ILE A 117 1.28 11.86 3.69
CA ILE A 117 0.36 12.81 4.31
C ILE A 117 0.59 14.15 3.63
N ASP A 118 -0.41 14.62 2.90
CA ASP A 118 -0.37 15.92 2.27
C ASP A 118 -1.69 16.68 2.47
N PHE A 119 -1.62 17.97 2.64
CA PHE A 119 -2.79 18.82 2.68
C PHE A 119 -2.43 20.30 2.47
N ARG A 120 -3.44 21.09 2.14
CA ARG A 120 -3.33 22.53 1.97
C ARG A 120 -3.94 23.24 3.16
N VAL A 121 -3.31 24.35 3.54
CA VAL A 121 -3.79 25.26 4.56
C VAL A 121 -3.83 26.66 3.96
N GLU A 122 -4.90 27.39 4.19
CA GLU A 122 -4.97 28.78 3.76
C GLU A 122 -3.82 29.58 4.40
N GLY A 123 -3.09 30.36 3.58
CA GLY A 123 -1.84 31.03 3.95
C GLY A 123 -1.98 32.18 4.96
N LYS A 124 -2.97 32.11 5.85
CA LYS A 124 -3.26 33.10 6.89
C LYS A 124 -2.92 32.60 8.30
N SER A 125 -2.13 31.52 8.42
CA SER A 125 -1.71 30.97 9.70
C SER A 125 -0.63 31.84 10.35
N THR A 126 -0.61 31.88 11.69
CA THR A 126 0.45 32.55 12.43
C THR A 126 1.69 31.67 12.53
N PRO A 127 2.91 32.23 12.73
CA PRO A 127 4.11 31.45 13.01
C PRO A 127 3.90 30.49 14.19
N HIS A 128 3.25 30.94 15.24
CA HIS A 128 2.95 30.16 16.44
C HIS A 128 2.07 28.93 16.13
N SER A 129 0.99 29.10 15.35
CA SER A 129 0.11 27.98 15.01
C SER A 129 0.79 26.96 14.09
N ILE A 130 1.68 27.40 13.19
CA ILE A 130 2.49 26.51 12.36
C ILE A 130 3.49 25.74 13.22
N THR A 131 4.13 26.40 14.18
CA THR A 131 5.04 25.76 15.13
C THR A 131 4.32 24.73 15.99
N ASP A 132 3.14 25.04 16.51
CA ASP A 132 2.30 24.07 17.25
C ASP A 132 1.92 22.87 16.41
N PHE A 133 1.59 23.10 15.15
CA PHE A 133 1.35 22.02 14.20
C PHE A 133 2.57 21.12 14.03
N ILE A 134 3.75 21.69 13.79
CA ILE A 134 4.99 20.94 13.58
C ILE A 134 5.34 20.13 14.84
N MET A 135 5.24 20.71 16.02
CA MET A 135 5.52 20.02 17.29
C MET A 135 4.55 18.86 17.51
N ALA A 136 3.25 19.07 17.25
CA ALA A 136 2.26 18.00 17.33
C ALA A 136 2.51 16.88 16.30
N ALA A 137 2.95 17.23 15.08
CA ALA A 137 3.32 16.24 14.08
C ALA A 137 4.54 15.40 14.54
N ILE A 138 5.56 16.03 15.11
CA ILE A 138 6.75 15.35 15.62
C ILE A 138 6.39 14.40 16.77
N GLU A 139 5.51 14.78 17.69
CA GLU A 139 5.03 13.91 18.76
C GLU A 139 4.28 12.69 18.25
N TRP A 140 3.54 12.85 17.18
CA TRP A 140 2.70 11.80 16.61
C TRP A 140 3.44 10.86 15.65
N LEU A 141 4.46 11.34 14.92
CA LEU A 141 5.18 10.55 13.92
C LEU A 141 5.67 9.18 14.41
N PRO A 142 6.22 9.02 15.64
CA PRO A 142 6.65 7.72 16.13
C PRO A 142 5.52 6.70 16.31
N GLU A 143 4.31 7.15 16.66
CA GLU A 143 3.14 6.26 16.77
C GLU A 143 2.69 5.79 15.39
N TYR A 144 2.67 6.69 14.42
CA TYR A 144 2.32 6.32 13.05
C TYR A 144 3.33 5.38 12.42
N ALA A 145 4.61 5.57 12.67
CA ALA A 145 5.66 4.70 12.19
C ALA A 145 5.47 3.25 12.67
N LYS A 146 5.00 3.04 13.89
CA LYS A 146 4.67 1.71 14.41
C LYS A 146 3.50 1.09 13.66
N ILE A 147 2.42 1.85 13.45
CA ILE A 147 1.25 1.37 12.71
C ILE A 147 1.60 1.01 11.27
N ASP A 148 2.40 1.86 10.60
CA ASP A 148 2.84 1.61 9.22
C ASP A 148 3.74 0.37 9.14
N GLU A 149 4.61 0.15 10.13
CA GLU A 149 5.46 -1.03 10.22
C GLU A 149 4.65 -2.31 10.50
N GLU A 150 3.66 -2.27 11.39
CA GLU A 150 2.76 -3.39 11.66
C GLU A 150 2.02 -3.80 10.38
N ILE A 151 1.46 -2.84 9.65
CA ILE A 151 0.77 -3.09 8.37
C ILE A 151 1.74 -3.71 7.35
N ARG A 152 2.97 -3.20 7.28
CA ARG A 152 4.00 -3.72 6.37
C ARG A 152 4.39 -5.15 6.70
N ILE A 153 4.50 -5.48 7.99
CA ILE A 153 4.80 -6.84 8.45
C ILE A 153 3.65 -7.79 8.09
N GLU A 154 2.40 -7.39 8.30
CA GLU A 154 1.21 -8.18 7.95
C GLU A 154 1.17 -8.48 6.44
N ILE A 155 1.44 -7.48 5.59
CA ILE A 155 1.50 -7.65 4.13
C ILE A 155 2.62 -8.64 3.75
N ASN A 156 3.83 -8.45 4.29
CA ASN A 156 4.97 -9.33 3.99
C ASN A 156 4.72 -10.77 4.43
N GLN A 157 4.08 -10.98 5.58
CA GLN A 157 3.71 -12.31 6.06
C GLN A 157 2.70 -12.99 5.14
N ALA A 158 1.70 -12.26 4.65
CA ALA A 158 0.73 -12.77 3.69
C ALA A 158 1.40 -13.14 2.35
N GLU A 159 2.33 -12.33 1.84
CA GLU A 159 3.09 -12.61 0.63
C GLU A 159 3.99 -13.85 0.78
N MET A 160 4.70 -13.98 1.90
CA MET A 160 5.51 -15.16 2.20
C MET A 160 4.67 -16.44 2.28
N ALA A 161 3.52 -16.40 2.95
CA ALA A 161 2.61 -17.54 3.04
C ALA A 161 2.11 -17.98 1.66
N ARG A 162 1.82 -17.02 0.78
CA ARG A 162 1.45 -17.29 -0.61
C ARG A 162 2.58 -17.96 -1.39
N GLU A 163 3.81 -17.42 -1.32
CA GLU A 163 4.97 -18.01 -2.00
C GLU A 163 5.22 -19.45 -1.56
N MET A 164 5.13 -19.71 -0.27
CA MET A 164 5.22 -21.06 0.27
C MET A 164 4.12 -21.98 -0.28
N SER A 165 2.90 -21.48 -0.45
CA SER A 165 1.78 -22.23 -1.01
C SER A 165 2.00 -22.56 -2.48
N VAL A 166 2.52 -21.63 -3.28
CA VAL A 166 2.90 -21.85 -4.69
C VAL A 166 4.00 -22.89 -4.80
N ASP A 167 5.03 -22.82 -3.97
CA ASP A 167 6.13 -23.79 -3.97
C ASP A 167 5.66 -25.19 -3.56
N LEU A 168 4.77 -25.28 -2.57
CA LEU A 168 4.18 -26.54 -2.17
C LEU A 168 3.34 -27.15 -3.30
N LEU A 169 2.53 -26.34 -3.99
CA LEU A 169 1.77 -26.73 -5.16
C LEU A 169 2.69 -27.31 -6.25
N LYS A 170 3.75 -26.59 -6.61
CA LYS A 170 4.72 -27.04 -7.62
C LYS A 170 5.38 -28.35 -7.25
N ARG A 171 5.79 -28.52 -5.98
CA ARG A 171 6.47 -29.75 -5.53
C ARG A 171 5.54 -30.95 -5.53
N VAL A 172 4.36 -30.83 -4.93
CA VAL A 172 3.46 -31.98 -4.72
C VAL A 172 2.70 -32.31 -6.00
N VAL A 173 2.00 -31.33 -6.55
CA VAL A 173 1.15 -31.53 -7.75
C VAL A 173 2.02 -31.73 -8.99
N GLY A 174 3.11 -30.99 -9.11
CA GLY A 174 4.06 -31.14 -10.19
C GLY A 174 4.70 -32.52 -10.24
N ALA A 175 5.07 -33.11 -9.09
CA ALA A 175 5.59 -34.48 -9.05
C ALA A 175 4.59 -35.49 -9.61
N ILE A 176 3.32 -35.40 -9.20
CA ILE A 176 2.25 -36.29 -9.68
C ILE A 176 2.01 -36.12 -11.19
N LEU A 177 1.96 -34.88 -11.69
CA LEU A 177 1.75 -34.59 -13.10
C LEU A 177 2.91 -35.12 -13.96
N THR A 178 4.14 -34.89 -13.49
CA THR A 178 5.34 -35.41 -14.19
C THR A 178 5.38 -36.92 -14.22
N GLU A 179 5.04 -37.61 -13.13
CA GLU A 179 4.92 -39.07 -13.08
C GLU A 179 3.87 -39.60 -14.06
N LYS A 180 2.78 -38.86 -14.26
CA LYS A 180 1.71 -39.20 -15.23
C LYS A 180 2.03 -38.75 -16.64
N GLY A 181 3.16 -38.11 -16.92
CA GLY A 181 3.60 -37.71 -18.26
C GLY A 181 2.98 -36.39 -18.74
N TYR A 182 2.43 -35.58 -17.86
CA TYR A 182 1.87 -34.28 -18.25
C TYR A 182 2.89 -33.14 -18.04
N GLU A 183 2.94 -32.23 -19.00
CA GLU A 183 3.58 -30.93 -18.83
C GLU A 183 2.60 -29.99 -18.14
N TYR A 184 3.13 -29.14 -17.26
CA TYR A 184 2.32 -28.20 -16.50
C TYR A 184 3.06 -26.90 -16.26
N GLU A 185 2.29 -25.85 -16.02
CA GLU A 185 2.79 -24.52 -15.64
C GLU A 185 1.95 -23.98 -14.46
N VAL A 186 2.62 -23.32 -13.52
CA VAL A 186 1.96 -22.67 -12.39
C VAL A 186 2.25 -21.18 -12.47
N TYR A 187 1.20 -20.41 -12.58
CA TYR A 187 1.23 -18.94 -12.59
C TYR A 187 0.61 -18.40 -11.30
N SER A 188 1.28 -17.47 -10.66
CA SER A 188 0.70 -16.70 -9.56
C SER A 188 0.77 -15.21 -9.89
N LYS A 189 -0.31 -14.48 -9.63
CA LYS A 189 -0.30 -13.02 -9.74
C LYS A 189 0.23 -12.44 -8.43
N ALA A 190 1.05 -11.39 -8.52
CA ALA A 190 1.47 -10.62 -7.36
C ALA A 190 0.22 -10.11 -6.60
N HIS A 191 0.27 -10.17 -5.28
CA HIS A 191 -0.81 -9.73 -4.39
C HIS A 191 -2.16 -10.44 -4.55
N SER A 192 -2.15 -11.67 -5.08
CA SER A 192 -3.34 -12.52 -5.19
C SER A 192 -3.14 -13.80 -4.40
N ASN A 193 -4.17 -14.24 -3.67
CA ASN A 193 -4.17 -15.52 -2.97
C ASN A 193 -4.48 -16.71 -3.90
N ASN A 194 -4.46 -16.49 -5.21
CA ASN A 194 -4.77 -17.47 -6.22
C ASN A 194 -3.54 -17.79 -7.06
N ALA A 195 -3.49 -19.02 -7.55
CA ALA A 195 -2.60 -19.45 -8.62
C ALA A 195 -3.40 -20.11 -9.71
N SER A 196 -2.90 -20.06 -10.94
CA SER A 196 -3.43 -20.82 -12.06
C SER A 196 -2.49 -21.97 -12.35
N LEU A 197 -3.03 -23.19 -12.38
CA LEU A 197 -2.34 -24.39 -12.81
C LEU A 197 -2.81 -24.74 -14.23
N ARG A 198 -1.92 -24.65 -15.20
CA ARG A 198 -2.17 -25.10 -16.58
C ARG A 198 -1.60 -26.48 -16.76
N ILE A 199 -2.40 -27.42 -17.28
CA ILE A 199 -2.00 -28.79 -17.57
C ILE A 199 -2.16 -29.03 -19.08
N ASN A 200 -1.08 -29.38 -19.77
CA ASN A 200 -1.09 -29.65 -21.20
C ASN A 200 -1.50 -31.09 -21.45
N ILE A 201 -2.75 -31.28 -21.88
CA ILE A 201 -3.33 -32.60 -22.20
C ILE A 201 -2.81 -33.13 -23.56
N SER A 202 -2.75 -32.24 -24.58
CA SER A 202 -2.19 -32.50 -25.88
C SER A 202 -1.52 -31.25 -26.43
N GLU A 203 -0.91 -31.33 -27.63
CA GLU A 203 -0.26 -30.17 -28.28
C GLU A 203 -1.20 -28.96 -28.45
N ASN A 204 -2.51 -29.23 -28.65
CA ASN A 204 -3.50 -28.19 -28.92
C ASN A 204 -4.56 -28.02 -27.82
N PHE A 205 -4.44 -28.76 -26.72
CA PHE A 205 -5.43 -28.73 -25.66
C PHE A 205 -4.79 -28.68 -24.26
N SER A 206 -5.09 -27.64 -23.51
CA SER A 206 -4.71 -27.48 -22.10
C SER A 206 -5.93 -27.23 -21.22
N VAL A 207 -5.83 -27.62 -19.99
CA VAL A 207 -6.81 -27.34 -18.95
C VAL A 207 -6.19 -26.32 -17.99
N ASP A 208 -6.85 -25.19 -17.78
CA ASP A 208 -6.50 -24.19 -16.79
C ASP A 208 -7.37 -24.39 -15.55
N MET A 209 -6.73 -24.50 -14.41
CA MET A 209 -7.38 -24.61 -13.11
C MET A 209 -6.95 -23.42 -12.26
N GLU A 210 -7.89 -22.63 -11.80
CA GLU A 210 -7.62 -21.60 -10.82
C GLU A 210 -7.68 -22.18 -9.41
N ILE A 211 -6.68 -21.91 -8.59
CA ILE A 211 -6.48 -22.50 -7.26
C ILE A 211 -6.43 -21.36 -6.25
N THR A 212 -7.35 -21.40 -5.31
CA THR A 212 -7.34 -20.49 -4.14
C THR A 212 -6.58 -21.15 -3.00
N PHE A 213 -5.62 -20.43 -2.43
CA PHE A 213 -4.83 -20.91 -1.28
C PHE A 213 -5.64 -20.81 0.02
N ASN A 214 -6.51 -21.78 0.23
CA ASN A 214 -7.22 -22.00 1.50
C ASN A 214 -6.64 -23.21 2.23
N GLY A 215 -7.09 -23.49 3.44
CA GLY A 215 -6.53 -24.58 4.28
C GLY A 215 -6.59 -25.99 3.66
N ASN A 216 -7.41 -26.19 2.60
CA ASN A 216 -7.61 -27.50 1.96
C ASN A 216 -7.26 -27.51 0.47
N PHE A 217 -6.65 -26.45 -0.05
CA PHE A 217 -6.39 -26.33 -1.48
C PHE A 217 -5.57 -27.50 -2.05
N LEU A 218 -4.53 -27.88 -1.33
CA LEU A 218 -3.61 -28.94 -1.80
C LEU A 218 -4.31 -30.28 -1.92
N ASP A 219 -5.11 -30.65 -0.93
CA ASP A 219 -5.86 -31.93 -0.95
C ASP A 219 -6.86 -31.99 -2.11
N GLN A 220 -7.51 -30.87 -2.44
CA GLN A 220 -8.44 -30.77 -3.54
C GLN A 220 -7.73 -30.96 -4.89
N VAL A 221 -6.64 -30.22 -5.09
CA VAL A 221 -5.86 -30.31 -6.34
C VAL A 221 -5.21 -31.68 -6.48
N VAL A 222 -4.65 -32.24 -5.42
CA VAL A 222 -4.04 -33.57 -5.43
C VAL A 222 -5.06 -34.63 -5.80
N LYS A 223 -6.26 -34.62 -5.23
CA LYS A 223 -7.34 -35.57 -5.59
C LYS A 223 -7.70 -35.48 -7.07
N TYR A 224 -7.81 -34.24 -7.59
CA TYR A 224 -8.11 -34.04 -9.02
C TYR A 224 -7.01 -34.61 -9.92
N VAL A 225 -5.75 -34.26 -9.64
CA VAL A 225 -4.61 -34.69 -10.46
C VAL A 225 -4.36 -36.21 -10.35
N GLN A 226 -4.59 -36.80 -9.16
CA GLN A 226 -4.50 -38.25 -8.97
C GLN A 226 -5.57 -38.99 -9.76
N ALA A 227 -6.77 -38.43 -9.95
CA ALA A 227 -7.84 -39.04 -10.74
C ALA A 227 -7.59 -38.95 -12.25
N MET A 228 -6.66 -38.12 -12.73
CA MET A 228 -6.31 -38.03 -14.13
C MET A 228 -5.67 -39.35 -14.64
N PRO A 229 -5.96 -39.81 -15.87
CA PRO A 229 -5.30 -40.98 -16.46
C PRO A 229 -3.79 -40.72 -16.63
N ILE A 230 -3.03 -41.78 -16.81
CA ILE A 230 -1.63 -41.67 -17.25
C ILE A 230 -1.66 -41.27 -18.73
N LYS A 231 -0.86 -40.27 -19.12
CA LYS A 231 -0.75 -39.87 -20.53
C LYS A 231 0.00 -40.95 -21.30
N GLU A 232 -0.67 -41.63 -22.20
CA GLU A 232 -0.03 -42.58 -23.06
C GLU A 232 0.96 -41.87 -23.99
N SER A 233 2.22 -42.32 -24.02
CA SER A 233 3.22 -41.83 -24.97
C SER A 233 2.79 -42.27 -26.35
N ILE A 234 2.34 -41.33 -27.19
CA ILE A 234 2.06 -41.56 -28.61
C ILE A 234 3.37 -41.49 -29.39
#